data_ae45d40008250a1105d05a173e1a2b85
#
_entry.id   ae45d40008250a1105d05a173e1a2b85
#
_cell.length_a   1.000
_cell.length_b   1.000
_cell.length_c   1.000
_cell.angle_alpha   90.00
_cell.angle_beta   90.00
_cell.angle_gamma   90.00
#
_symmetry.space_group_name_H-M   'P 1'
#
loop_
_entity.id
_entity.type
_entity.pdbx_description
1 polymer ?
#
loop_
_entity_poly.entity_id
_entity_poly.type
_entity_poly.pdbx_seq_one_letter_code
_entity_poly.pdbx_strand_id
1 'polypeptide(L)'
;MNTIIKSSNGISLAPIESRLLSDRKIFIEGEITAASACEFMRAIMLLVKEDADKPIDIYINSPGGEVNAGLLIYDTLKGVKTEINLHCIGMAASMAAIILAGGKKGHRFILRHSRKVMLLYLVGVDLGKHRLC
;
A
#
# COMPACT_ATOMS: atom_id res chain seq x y z
N MET A 1 17.39 -7.40 -2.20
CA MET A 1 18.26 -6.58 -3.07
C MET A 1 18.77 -5.38 -2.30
N ASN A 2 20.07 -5.22 -2.22
CA ASN A 2 20.68 -4.09 -1.52
C ASN A 2 21.08 -3.00 -2.48
N THR A 3 21.02 -1.76 -2.02
CA THR A 3 21.44 -0.59 -2.75
C THR A 3 22.56 0.13 -2.00
N ILE A 4 23.37 0.88 -2.75
CA ILE A 4 24.49 1.63 -2.19
C ILE A 4 24.03 3.05 -1.85
N ILE A 5 24.29 3.47 -0.60
CA ILE A 5 24.10 4.85 -0.16
C ILE A 5 25.46 5.47 0.03
N LYS A 6 25.72 6.57 -0.68
CA LYS A 6 26.93 7.39 -0.52
C LYS A 6 26.62 8.60 0.35
N SER A 7 27.44 8.81 1.37
CA SER A 7 27.34 9.98 2.26
C SER A 7 28.73 10.55 2.50
N SER A 8 28.79 11.72 3.15
CA SER A 8 30.06 12.33 3.59
C SER A 8 30.87 11.43 4.51
N ASN A 9 30.23 10.49 5.20
CA ASN A 9 30.84 9.56 6.15
C ASN A 9 31.21 8.19 5.52
N GLY A 10 31.07 8.04 4.20
CA GLY A 10 31.42 6.82 3.48
C GLY A 10 30.29 6.21 2.68
N ILE A 11 30.42 4.92 2.41
CA ILE A 11 29.44 4.13 1.64
C ILE A 11 28.77 3.14 2.60
N SER A 12 27.45 3.08 2.56
CA SER A 12 26.66 2.07 3.28
C SER A 12 25.76 1.31 2.33
N LEU A 13 25.40 0.07 2.73
CA LEU A 13 24.43 -0.75 2.01
C LEU A 13 23.09 -0.67 2.73
N ALA A 14 22.01 -0.53 1.96
CA ALA A 14 20.66 -0.60 2.49
C ALA A 14 19.77 -1.44 1.59
N PRO A 15 18.83 -2.24 2.15
CA PRO A 15 17.82 -2.90 1.36
C PRO A 15 17.01 -1.89 0.54
N ILE A 16 16.61 -2.27 -0.67
CA ILE A 16 15.80 -1.40 -1.53
C ILE A 16 14.48 -1.02 -0.85
N GLU A 17 13.90 -1.93 -0.08
CA GLU A 17 12.66 -1.72 0.66
C GLU A 17 12.81 -0.60 1.70
N SER A 18 13.94 -0.54 2.38
CA SER A 18 14.24 0.53 3.36
C SER A 18 14.32 1.90 2.69
N ARG A 19 14.91 1.96 1.51
CA ARG A 19 15.01 3.21 0.75
C ARG A 19 13.66 3.67 0.23
N LEU A 20 12.84 2.74 -0.27
CA LEU A 20 11.48 3.03 -0.72
C LEU A 20 10.61 3.48 0.45
N LEU A 21 10.76 2.86 1.62
CA LEU A 21 10.07 3.30 2.82
C LEU A 21 10.47 4.73 3.21
N SER A 22 11.75 5.07 3.12
CA SER A 22 12.22 6.44 3.34
C SER A 22 11.60 7.45 2.37
N ASP A 23 11.30 7.01 1.15
CA ASP A 23 10.57 7.79 0.14
C ASP A 23 9.04 7.71 0.29
N ARG A 24 8.57 7.19 1.42
CA ARG A 24 7.14 7.06 1.77
C ARG A 24 6.37 6.15 0.81
N LYS A 25 7.00 5.07 0.38
CA LYS A 25 6.43 4.05 -0.48
C LYS A 25 6.36 2.72 0.25
N ILE A 26 5.19 2.12 0.29
CA ILE A 26 4.93 0.84 0.96
C ILE A 26 4.30 -0.12 -0.06
N PHE A 27 4.63 -1.41 0.05
CA PHE A 27 4.09 -2.45 -0.81
C PHE A 27 3.21 -3.41 0.02
N ILE A 28 2.05 -3.73 -0.55
CA ILE A 28 1.22 -4.86 -0.11
C ILE A 28 1.32 -5.89 -1.23
N GLU A 29 2.19 -6.88 -1.05
CA GLU A 29 2.46 -7.88 -2.08
C GLU A 29 2.35 -9.30 -1.54
N GLY A 30 1.89 -10.21 -2.40
CA GLY A 30 1.67 -11.59 -2.02
C GLY A 30 0.47 -11.76 -1.09
N GLU A 31 0.44 -12.89 -0.39
CA GLU A 31 -0.65 -13.21 0.53
C GLU A 31 -0.66 -12.30 1.76
N ILE A 32 -1.83 -11.81 2.11
CA ILE A 32 -2.03 -10.99 3.31
C ILE A 32 -2.15 -11.92 4.52
N THR A 33 -1.22 -11.77 5.46
CA THR A 33 -1.16 -12.55 6.69
C THR A 33 -1.18 -11.62 7.90
N ALA A 34 -1.39 -12.18 9.09
CA ALA A 34 -1.31 -11.40 10.34
C ALA A 34 0.05 -10.71 10.49
N ALA A 35 1.14 -11.41 10.15
CA ALA A 35 2.49 -10.85 10.22
C ALA A 35 2.67 -9.69 9.24
N SER A 36 2.28 -9.85 7.98
CA SER A 36 2.41 -8.79 6.96
C SER A 36 1.52 -7.59 7.27
N ALA A 37 0.34 -7.80 7.82
CA ALA A 37 -0.56 -6.71 8.23
C ALA A 37 0.01 -5.89 9.40
N CYS A 38 0.60 -6.56 10.40
CA CYS A 38 1.26 -5.86 11.51
C CYS A 38 2.51 -5.10 11.05
N GLU A 39 3.29 -5.66 10.14
CA GLU A 39 4.43 -4.97 9.54
C GLU A 39 3.99 -3.72 8.78
N PHE A 40 2.94 -3.83 7.99
CA PHE A 40 2.32 -2.70 7.30
C PHE A 40 1.89 -1.60 8.29
N MET A 41 1.22 -1.98 9.37
CA MET A 41 0.79 -1.02 10.39
C MET A 41 1.98 -0.29 11.02
N ARG A 42 3.06 -1.02 11.34
CA ARG A 42 4.29 -0.39 11.89
C ARG A 42 4.89 0.62 10.91
N ALA A 43 4.92 0.29 9.62
CA ALA A 43 5.42 1.18 8.59
C ALA A 43 4.57 2.46 8.50
N ILE A 44 3.27 2.34 8.51
CA ILE A 44 2.36 3.49 8.50
C ILE A 44 2.58 4.37 9.75
N MET A 45 2.66 3.76 10.93
CA MET A 45 2.92 4.50 12.18
C MET A 45 4.23 5.28 12.13
N LEU A 46 5.29 4.67 11.59
CA LEU A 46 6.59 5.34 11.43
C LEU A 46 6.48 6.54 10.50
N LEU A 47 5.89 6.37 9.33
CA LEU A 47 5.80 7.44 8.34
C LEU A 47 4.91 8.60 8.81
N VAL A 48 3.80 8.30 9.48
CA VAL A 48 2.93 9.32 10.06
C VAL A 48 3.64 10.09 11.18
N LYS A 49 4.44 9.40 12.00
CA LYS A 49 5.24 10.03 13.05
C LYS A 49 6.32 10.95 12.47
N GLU A 50 6.95 10.56 11.37
CA GLU A 50 7.99 11.37 10.72
C GLU A 50 7.42 12.65 10.11
N ASP A 51 6.31 12.54 9.39
CA ASP A 51 5.61 13.68 8.79
C ASP A 51 4.18 13.30 8.42
N ALA A 52 3.23 13.79 9.19
CA ALA A 52 1.80 13.49 8.97
C ALA A 52 1.22 14.21 7.75
N ASP A 53 1.88 15.25 7.25
CA ASP A 53 1.35 16.08 6.15
C ASP A 53 1.81 15.62 4.77
N LYS A 54 2.87 14.81 4.69
CA LYS A 54 3.35 14.27 3.43
C LYS A 54 2.56 13.03 3.01
N PRO A 55 2.15 12.93 1.73
CA PRO A 55 1.46 11.75 1.22
C PRO A 55 2.26 10.45 1.34
N ILE A 56 1.56 9.35 1.47
CA ILE A 56 2.11 8.00 1.44
C ILE A 56 1.55 7.28 0.21
N ASP A 57 2.42 6.68 -0.58
CA ASP A 57 2.05 5.85 -1.72
C ASP A 57 2.09 4.37 -1.33
N ILE A 58 1.00 3.67 -1.57
CA ILE A 58 0.89 2.23 -1.30
C ILE A 58 0.64 1.48 -2.60
N TYR A 59 1.49 0.51 -2.88
CA TYR A 59 1.45 -0.31 -4.08
C TYR A 59 0.91 -1.69 -3.74
N ILE A 60 -0.17 -2.09 -4.41
CA ILE A 60 -0.87 -3.35 -4.13
C ILE A 60 -0.69 -4.31 -5.29
N ASN A 61 -0.11 -5.48 -5.00
CA ASN A 61 -0.05 -6.63 -5.89
C ASN A 61 -0.29 -7.90 -5.05
N SER A 62 -1.55 -8.23 -4.83
CA SER A 62 -1.93 -9.26 -3.87
C SER A 62 -3.19 -10.01 -4.30
N PRO A 63 -3.21 -11.33 -4.13
CA PRO A 63 -4.43 -12.14 -4.31
C PRO A 63 -5.39 -12.04 -3.11
N GLY A 64 -5.03 -11.31 -2.06
CA GLY A 64 -5.74 -11.27 -0.80
C GLY A 64 -5.13 -12.17 0.26
N GLY A 65 -5.92 -12.64 1.20
CA GLY A 65 -5.46 -13.49 2.29
C GLY A 65 -6.44 -13.51 3.46
N GLU A 66 -5.93 -13.52 4.67
CA GLU A 66 -6.76 -13.56 5.88
C GLU A 66 -7.65 -12.33 6.01
N VAL A 67 -8.92 -12.58 6.36
CA VAL A 67 -9.92 -11.51 6.51
C VAL A 67 -9.54 -10.52 7.62
N ASN A 68 -9.19 -11.03 8.79
CA ASN A 68 -8.83 -10.16 9.92
C ASN A 68 -7.55 -9.35 9.64
N ALA A 69 -6.56 -9.95 8.99
CA ALA A 69 -5.34 -9.27 8.57
C ALA A 69 -5.64 -8.16 7.55
N GLY A 70 -6.48 -8.44 6.57
CA GLY A 70 -6.93 -7.46 5.59
C GLY A 70 -7.72 -6.31 6.23
N LEU A 71 -8.58 -6.61 7.17
CA LEU A 71 -9.32 -5.59 7.92
C LEU A 71 -8.41 -4.72 8.78
N LEU A 72 -7.35 -5.29 9.36
CA LEU A 72 -6.34 -4.50 10.09
C LEU A 72 -5.69 -3.45 9.16
N ILE A 73 -5.31 -3.85 7.96
CA ILE A 73 -4.77 -2.92 6.96
C ILE A 73 -5.81 -1.86 6.60
N TYR A 74 -7.03 -2.28 6.31
CA TYR A 74 -8.14 -1.38 5.96
C TYR A 74 -8.39 -0.34 7.07
N ASP A 75 -8.51 -0.79 8.32
CA ASP A 75 -8.78 0.09 9.46
C ASP A 75 -7.60 1.03 9.72
N THR A 76 -6.37 0.56 9.55
CA THR A 76 -5.16 1.40 9.66
C THR A 76 -5.22 2.54 8.65
N LEU A 77 -5.55 2.26 7.40
CA LEU A 77 -5.66 3.28 6.34
C LEU A 77 -6.81 4.26 6.61
N LYS A 78 -7.93 3.78 7.13
CA LYS A 78 -9.07 4.64 7.47
C LYS A 78 -8.80 5.52 8.70
N GLY A 79 -7.95 5.05 9.62
CA GLY A 79 -7.67 5.74 10.89
C GLY A 79 -6.67 6.88 10.79
N VAL A 80 -5.86 6.95 9.73
CA VAL A 80 -4.86 8.01 9.58
C VAL A 80 -5.43 9.21 8.81
N LYS A 81 -5.01 10.41 9.18
CA LYS A 81 -5.40 11.65 8.50
C LYS A 81 -4.46 11.98 7.33
N THR A 82 -3.29 11.38 7.29
CA THR A 82 -2.31 11.53 6.22
C THR A 82 -2.92 11.09 4.88
N GLU A 83 -2.65 11.84 3.83
CA GLU A 83 -3.08 11.48 2.48
C GLU A 83 -2.45 10.17 2.04
N ILE A 84 -3.28 9.22 1.62
CA ILE A 84 -2.88 7.90 1.16
C ILE A 84 -3.29 7.75 -0.31
N ASN A 85 -2.32 7.41 -1.16
CA ASN A 85 -2.56 7.05 -2.55
C ASN A 85 -2.38 5.55 -2.71
N LEU A 86 -3.41 4.86 -3.19
CA LEU A 86 -3.39 3.42 -3.42
C LEU A 86 -3.21 3.12 -4.90
N HIS A 87 -2.23 2.30 -5.23
CA HIS A 87 -1.89 1.93 -6.60
C HIS A 87 -2.01 0.41 -6.77
N CYS A 88 -2.94 -0.04 -7.59
CA CYS A 88 -3.00 -1.45 -7.97
C CYS A 88 -1.99 -1.71 -9.09
N ILE A 89 -0.99 -2.52 -8.79
CA ILE A 89 0.05 -2.92 -9.72
C ILE A 89 0.03 -4.44 -9.89
N GLY A 90 -0.50 -4.91 -11.01
CA GLY A 90 -0.65 -6.34 -11.26
C GLY A 90 -2.02 -6.86 -10.84
N MET A 91 -2.26 -7.10 -9.56
CA MET A 91 -3.52 -7.65 -9.09
C MET A 91 -3.95 -7.10 -7.72
N ALA A 92 -5.24 -6.87 -7.56
CA ALA A 92 -5.86 -6.68 -6.25
C ALA A 92 -7.12 -7.53 -6.19
N ALA A 93 -7.04 -8.66 -5.50
CA ALA A 93 -8.12 -9.64 -5.42
C ALA A 93 -8.55 -9.89 -3.97
N SER A 94 -9.81 -10.28 -3.76
CA SER A 94 -10.36 -10.63 -2.46
C SER A 94 -10.13 -9.48 -1.45
N MET A 95 -9.51 -9.74 -0.29
CA MET A 95 -9.21 -8.71 0.73
C MET A 95 -8.38 -7.54 0.18
N ALA A 96 -7.47 -7.77 -0.77
CA ALA A 96 -6.71 -6.71 -1.41
C ALA A 96 -7.61 -5.77 -2.23
N ALA A 97 -8.66 -6.28 -2.85
CA ALA A 97 -9.65 -5.47 -3.55
C ALA A 97 -10.46 -4.60 -2.57
N ILE A 98 -10.79 -5.13 -1.40
CA ILE A 98 -11.48 -4.39 -0.33
C ILE A 98 -10.58 -3.25 0.19
N ILE A 99 -9.32 -3.51 0.40
CA ILE A 99 -8.34 -2.49 0.81
C ILE A 99 -8.27 -1.37 -0.22
N LEU A 100 -8.12 -1.71 -1.50
CA LEU A 100 -8.10 -0.74 -2.60
C LEU A 100 -9.40 0.07 -2.65
N ALA A 101 -10.53 -0.59 -2.49
CA ALA A 101 -11.85 0.03 -2.47
C ALA A 101 -12.02 1.03 -1.31
N GLY A 102 -11.37 0.75 -0.18
CA GLY A 102 -11.35 1.63 0.99
C GLY A 102 -10.60 2.93 0.80
N GLY A 103 -9.83 3.08 -0.25
CA GLY A 103 -9.12 4.31 -0.57
C GLY A 103 -10.06 5.48 -0.88
N LYS A 104 -9.59 6.69 -0.64
CA LYS A 104 -10.35 7.91 -0.91
C LYS A 104 -10.54 8.08 -2.42
N LYS A 105 -11.71 8.54 -2.83
CA LYS A 105 -11.98 8.86 -4.23
C LYS A 105 -10.98 9.91 -4.74
N GLY A 106 -10.39 9.66 -5.92
CA GLY A 106 -9.33 10.49 -6.48
C GLY A 106 -7.92 10.08 -6.06
N HIS A 107 -7.80 9.18 -5.06
CA HIS A 107 -6.52 8.70 -4.54
C HIS A 107 -6.33 7.19 -4.74
N ARG A 108 -7.06 6.62 -5.70
CA ARG A 108 -6.98 5.20 -6.08
C ARG A 108 -6.59 5.11 -7.54
N PHE A 109 -5.55 4.39 -7.82
CA PHE A 109 -4.97 4.26 -9.16
C PHE A 109 -4.84 2.79 -9.54
N ILE A 110 -4.89 2.51 -10.83
CA ILE A 110 -4.70 1.16 -11.35
C ILE A 110 -3.86 1.23 -12.63
N LEU A 111 -2.83 0.39 -12.71
CA LEU A 111 -2.06 0.24 -13.93
C LEU A 111 -2.92 -0.36 -15.04
N ARG A 112 -2.62 0.02 -16.28
CA ARG A 112 -3.44 -0.31 -17.45
C ARG A 112 -3.74 -1.80 -17.60
N HIS A 113 -2.77 -2.67 -17.30
CA HIS A 113 -2.91 -4.12 -17.44
C HIS A 113 -3.11 -4.84 -16.10
N SER A 114 -3.33 -4.11 -15.03
CA SER A 114 -3.63 -4.70 -13.73
C SER A 114 -5.05 -5.24 -13.69
N ARG A 115 -5.23 -6.31 -12.89
CA ARG A 115 -6.52 -6.98 -12.74
C ARG A 115 -7.16 -6.61 -11.41
N LYS A 116 -8.41 -6.18 -11.48
CA LYS A 116 -9.31 -6.16 -10.34
C LYS A 116 -10.12 -7.44 -10.36
N VAL A 117 -10.16 -8.18 -9.27
CA VAL A 117 -11.00 -9.35 -9.19
C VAL A 117 -12.17 -9.11 -8.25
N MET A 118 -13.28 -9.12 -8.81
CA MET A 118 -14.67 -9.46 -8.63
C MET A 118 -15.38 -9.43 -7.28
N LEU A 119 -14.76 -9.28 -6.12
CA LEU A 119 -15.51 -9.07 -4.88
C LEU A 119 -16.10 -7.66 -4.78
N LEU A 120 -15.72 -6.79 -5.66
CA LEU A 120 -16.19 -5.40 -5.74
C LEU A 120 -17.69 -5.28 -6.09
N TYR A 121 -18.26 -6.28 -6.73
CA TYR A 121 -19.69 -6.32 -7.02
C TYR A 121 -20.55 -6.48 -5.77
N LEU A 122 -20.00 -7.08 -4.72
CA LEU A 122 -20.72 -7.32 -3.47
C LEU A 122 -20.72 -6.11 -2.52
N VAL A 123 -19.81 -5.16 -2.70
CA VAL A 123 -19.62 -4.04 -1.77
C VAL A 123 -20.07 -2.70 -2.33
N GLY A 124 -20.56 -2.65 -3.59
CA GLY A 124 -21.09 -1.42 -4.21
C GLY A 124 -20.07 -0.30 -4.34
N VAL A 125 -18.80 -0.63 -4.50
CA VAL A 125 -17.72 0.35 -4.55
C VAL A 125 -17.53 0.84 -5.98
N ASP A 126 -17.80 2.10 -6.19
CA ASP A 126 -17.41 2.82 -7.39
C ASP A 126 -15.88 3.03 -7.38
N LEU A 127 -15.16 2.11 -7.98
CA LEU A 127 -13.77 2.32 -8.33
C LEU A 127 -13.72 3.22 -9.54
N GLY A 128 -13.83 4.51 -9.33
CA GLY A 128 -13.71 5.49 -10.39
C GLY A 128 -12.59 5.14 -11.36
N LYS A 129 -12.78 5.40 -12.63
CA LYS A 129 -11.82 5.16 -13.71
C LYS A 129 -10.56 5.99 -13.47
N HIS A 130 -9.65 5.47 -12.67
CA HIS A 130 -8.37 6.12 -12.42
C HIS A 130 -7.27 5.39 -13.16
N ARG A 131 -6.60 6.10 -14.03
CA ARG A 131 -5.41 5.64 -14.70
C ARG A 131 -4.21 6.24 -13.99
N LEU A 132 -3.21 5.42 -13.73
CA LEU A 132 -1.87 5.94 -13.49
C LEU A 132 -1.33 6.51 -14.81
N CYS A 133 -0.94 7.73 -14.78
CA CYS A 133 -0.11 8.31 -15.83
C CYS A 133 1.35 8.06 -15.52
#